data_35933c1198c1a45d009a5d1d00c1a90d
#
_entry.id   35933c1198c1a45d009a5d1d00c1a90d
#
_cell.length_a   1.000
_cell.length_b   1.000
_cell.length_c   1.000
_cell.angle_alpha   90.00
_cell.angle_beta   90.00
_cell.angle_gamma   90.00
#
_symmetry.space_group_name_H-M   'P 1'
#
loop_
_entity.id
_entity.type
_entity.pdbx_description
1 polymer ?
#
loop_
_entity_poly.entity_id
_entity_poly.type
_entity_poly.pdbx_seq_one_letter_code
_entity_poly.pdbx_strand_id
1 'polypeptide(L)'
;MLTLKRAKELAAPMVTEEHLILHELNVCYAMGAMARYFDENVEHWQAVGMLHDYDYEKYPEEHLDHTAEPLRAAGVDEEDIRAILSHGYGIRNDVEPVTNLEKSLYTVDELTGIIQACARMRPNGIQDLETKSFMKKFKDKKFAAKCNRELILSGCEMLGMELKDVAEICIEGMKEHAEEPQLTGTS
;
A
#
# COMPACT_ATOMS: atom_id res chain seq x y z
N MET A 1 -16.08 11.42 -5.28
CA MET A 1 -14.74 10.82 -5.49
C MET A 1 -13.76 11.42 -4.48
N LEU A 2 -13.07 10.60 -3.74
CA LEU A 2 -12.12 10.99 -2.72
C LEU A 2 -10.87 11.62 -3.36
N THR A 3 -10.41 12.78 -2.84
CA THR A 3 -9.17 13.44 -3.25
C THR A 3 -8.04 13.13 -2.29
N LEU A 4 -6.78 13.14 -2.76
CA LEU A 4 -5.61 12.90 -1.89
C LEU A 4 -5.51 13.92 -0.75
N LYS A 5 -5.85 15.19 -1.02
CA LYS A 5 -5.91 16.22 0.02
C LYS A 5 -6.90 15.84 1.12
N ARG A 6 -8.11 15.42 0.75
CA ARG A 6 -9.14 15.03 1.72
C ARG A 6 -8.73 13.78 2.51
N ALA A 7 -8.11 12.81 1.85
CA ALA A 7 -7.60 11.62 2.51
C ALA A 7 -6.56 11.97 3.59
N LYS A 8 -5.59 12.82 3.28
CA LYS A 8 -4.59 13.31 4.24
C LYS A 8 -5.20 14.05 5.42
N GLU A 9 -6.22 14.87 5.19
CA GLU A 9 -6.96 15.57 6.26
C GLU A 9 -7.68 14.60 7.20
N LEU A 10 -8.24 13.52 6.65
CA LEU A 10 -8.93 12.48 7.43
C LEU A 10 -7.94 11.57 8.20
N ALA A 11 -6.83 11.22 7.58
CA ALA A 11 -5.80 10.39 8.21
C ALA A 11 -5.08 11.10 9.36
N ALA A 12 -4.78 12.39 9.23
CA ALA A 12 -3.94 13.14 10.17
C ALA A 12 -4.30 13.04 11.66
N PRO A 13 -5.57 13.04 12.10
CA PRO A 13 -5.93 12.84 13.51
C PRO A 13 -5.90 11.37 13.95
N MET A 14 -5.83 10.43 13.04
CA MET A 14 -5.91 8.99 13.29
C MET A 14 -4.55 8.31 13.25
N VAL A 15 -3.65 8.77 12.36
CA VAL A 15 -2.32 8.21 12.14
C VAL A 15 -1.29 9.31 12.43
N THR A 16 -0.57 9.16 13.54
CA THR A 16 0.38 10.14 14.08
C THR A 16 1.79 9.58 14.25
N GLU A 17 1.92 8.25 14.34
CA GLU A 17 3.22 7.59 14.43
C GLU A 17 3.96 7.65 13.08
N GLU A 18 5.20 8.15 13.10
CA GLU A 18 5.99 8.38 11.90
C GLU A 18 6.08 7.15 10.98
N HIS A 19 6.32 5.97 11.55
CA HIS A 19 6.48 4.76 10.74
C HIS A 19 5.19 4.33 10.03
N LEU A 20 4.01 4.62 10.60
CA LEU A 20 2.71 4.37 9.98
C LEU A 20 2.43 5.39 8.88
N ILE A 21 2.70 6.68 9.13
CA ILE A 21 2.58 7.73 8.10
C ILE A 21 3.44 7.38 6.89
N LEU A 22 4.69 6.92 7.11
CA LEU A 22 5.59 6.53 6.04
C LEU A 22 5.10 5.28 5.28
N HIS A 23 4.44 4.36 5.97
CA HIS A 23 3.78 3.21 5.34
C HIS A 23 2.61 3.65 4.44
N GLU A 24 1.71 4.50 4.95
CA GLU A 24 0.60 5.05 4.16
C GLU A 24 1.10 5.78 2.89
N LEU A 25 2.19 6.54 3.01
CA LEU A 25 2.80 7.19 1.86
C LEU A 25 3.34 6.17 0.83
N ASN A 26 4.00 5.11 1.28
CA ASN A 26 4.47 4.05 0.38
C ASN A 26 3.32 3.40 -0.39
N VAL A 27 2.24 3.05 0.30
CA VAL A 27 1.04 2.48 -0.32
C VAL A 27 0.40 3.49 -1.26
N CYS A 28 0.30 4.76 -0.87
CA CYS A 28 -0.18 5.86 -1.72
C CYS A 28 0.60 5.94 -3.04
N TYR A 29 1.93 5.90 -3.01
CA TYR A 29 2.78 5.97 -4.20
C TYR A 29 2.63 4.73 -5.09
N ALA A 30 2.62 3.55 -4.50
CA ALA A 30 2.41 2.30 -5.22
C ALA A 30 1.02 2.25 -5.88
N MET A 31 -0.03 2.70 -5.18
CA MET A 31 -1.38 2.79 -5.72
C MET A 31 -1.48 3.76 -6.89
N GLY A 32 -0.77 4.90 -6.83
CA GLY A 32 -0.69 5.82 -7.96
C GLY A 32 -0.04 5.20 -9.21
N ALA A 33 1.00 4.38 -9.01
CA ALA A 33 1.64 3.64 -10.11
C ALA A 33 0.71 2.58 -10.71
N MET A 34 0.01 1.82 -9.87
CA MET A 34 -0.98 0.83 -10.31
C MET A 34 -2.15 1.50 -11.06
N ALA A 35 -2.62 2.67 -10.60
CA ALA A 35 -3.65 3.44 -11.30
C ALA A 35 -3.21 3.81 -12.73
N ARG A 36 -1.96 4.29 -12.90
CA ARG A 36 -1.41 4.57 -14.24
C ARG A 36 -1.37 3.34 -15.13
N TYR A 37 -0.99 2.20 -14.57
CA TYR A 37 -0.96 0.93 -15.32
C TYR A 37 -2.35 0.52 -15.82
N PHE A 38 -3.40 0.73 -15.01
CA PHE A 38 -4.78 0.40 -15.37
C PHE A 38 -5.53 1.52 -16.11
N ASP A 39 -4.88 2.64 -16.43
CA ASP A 39 -5.50 3.84 -17.05
C ASP A 39 -6.65 4.42 -16.21
N GLU A 40 -6.44 4.43 -14.88
CA GLU A 40 -7.40 4.87 -13.87
C GLU A 40 -7.00 6.21 -13.24
N ASN A 41 -7.87 6.80 -12.42
CA ASN A 41 -7.60 8.07 -11.75
C ASN A 41 -6.51 7.93 -10.66
N VAL A 42 -5.33 8.47 -10.93
CA VAL A 42 -4.16 8.38 -10.06
C VAL A 42 -4.41 8.99 -8.69
N GLU A 43 -4.98 10.21 -8.62
CA GLU A 43 -5.22 10.89 -7.34
C GLU A 43 -6.23 10.12 -6.48
N HIS A 44 -7.25 9.56 -7.10
CA HIS A 44 -8.26 8.76 -6.40
C HIS A 44 -7.65 7.48 -5.78
N TRP A 45 -6.87 6.73 -6.55
CA TRP A 45 -6.22 5.52 -6.04
C TRP A 45 -5.19 5.83 -4.95
N GLN A 46 -4.46 6.93 -5.10
CA GLN A 46 -3.56 7.43 -4.06
C GLN A 46 -4.31 7.79 -2.78
N ALA A 47 -5.47 8.40 -2.90
CA ALA A 47 -6.31 8.76 -1.75
C ALA A 47 -6.83 7.55 -0.98
N VAL A 48 -7.25 6.50 -1.69
CA VAL A 48 -7.67 5.23 -1.07
C VAL A 48 -6.48 4.57 -0.37
N GLY A 49 -5.31 4.52 -1.01
CA GLY A 49 -4.08 4.01 -0.41
C GLY A 49 -3.66 4.78 0.86
N MET A 50 -3.87 6.11 0.88
CA MET A 50 -3.57 6.96 2.03
C MET A 50 -4.47 6.73 3.25
N LEU A 51 -5.65 6.12 3.05
CA LEU A 51 -6.63 5.86 4.11
C LEU A 51 -6.75 4.38 4.49
N HIS A 52 -5.98 3.48 3.88
CA HIS A 52 -6.22 2.05 4.07
C HIS A 52 -6.09 1.61 5.54
N ASP A 53 -5.14 2.16 6.28
CA ASP A 53 -4.86 1.87 7.68
C ASP A 53 -5.47 2.89 8.66
N TYR A 54 -6.56 3.56 8.27
CA TYR A 54 -7.20 4.67 8.98
C TYR A 54 -7.35 4.45 10.49
N ASP A 55 -7.70 3.26 10.93
CA ASP A 55 -7.94 2.94 12.34
C ASP A 55 -6.81 2.14 13.03
N TYR A 56 -5.80 1.72 12.27
CA TYR A 56 -4.79 0.76 12.72
C TYR A 56 -4.01 1.23 13.97
N GLU A 57 -3.58 2.50 14.01
CA GLU A 57 -2.83 3.03 15.16
C GLU A 57 -3.62 2.96 16.47
N LYS A 58 -4.91 3.27 16.40
CA LYS A 58 -5.79 3.36 17.57
C LYS A 58 -6.40 2.03 17.97
N TYR A 59 -6.63 1.16 17.00
CA TYR A 59 -7.35 -0.10 17.16
C TYR A 59 -6.65 -1.28 16.47
N PRO A 60 -5.37 -1.58 16.78
CA PRO A 60 -4.60 -2.58 16.03
C PRO A 60 -5.20 -3.99 16.10
N GLU A 61 -5.85 -4.35 17.21
CA GLU A 61 -6.50 -5.67 17.36
C GLU A 61 -7.89 -5.72 16.68
N GLU A 62 -8.52 -4.57 16.49
CA GLU A 62 -9.84 -4.38 15.87
C GLU A 62 -9.72 -3.61 14.54
N HIS A 63 -8.58 -3.76 13.87
CA HIS A 63 -8.30 -3.10 12.61
C HIS A 63 -9.38 -3.39 11.57
N LEU A 64 -9.86 -2.32 10.92
CA LEU A 64 -10.98 -2.21 9.99
C LEU A 64 -12.39 -2.22 10.63
N ASP A 65 -12.54 -2.55 11.90
CA ASP A 65 -13.85 -2.50 12.56
C ASP A 65 -14.30 -1.06 12.85
N HIS A 66 -13.35 -0.12 12.96
CA HIS A 66 -13.59 1.30 13.27
C HIS A 66 -13.37 2.24 12.07
N THR A 67 -13.32 1.71 10.86
CA THR A 67 -13.02 2.46 9.63
C THR A 67 -14.27 2.96 8.92
N ALA A 68 -15.27 2.11 8.70
CA ALA A 68 -16.42 2.41 7.82
C ALA A 68 -17.28 3.56 8.33
N GLU A 69 -17.68 3.54 9.60
CA GLU A 69 -18.61 4.54 10.15
C GLU A 69 -18.04 5.97 10.17
N PRO A 70 -16.79 6.22 10.65
CA PRO A 70 -16.20 7.55 10.60
C PRO A 70 -15.98 8.07 9.18
N LEU A 71 -15.55 7.22 8.25
CA LEU A 71 -15.33 7.62 6.86
C LEU A 71 -16.67 7.95 6.16
N ARG A 72 -17.72 7.16 6.40
CA ARG A 72 -19.09 7.43 5.92
C ARG A 72 -19.60 8.76 6.47
N ALA A 73 -19.44 9.01 7.78
CA ALA A 73 -19.84 10.28 8.40
C ALA A 73 -19.05 11.47 7.85
N ALA A 74 -17.81 11.25 7.39
CA ALA A 74 -16.98 12.26 6.73
C ALA A 74 -17.32 12.48 5.23
N GLY A 75 -18.29 11.72 4.70
CA GLY A 75 -18.76 11.83 3.30
C GLY A 75 -17.89 11.08 2.29
N VAL A 76 -17.13 10.07 2.72
CA VAL A 76 -16.41 9.16 1.82
C VAL A 76 -17.42 8.21 1.17
N ASP A 77 -17.30 7.98 -0.13
CA ASP A 77 -18.20 7.13 -0.91
C ASP A 77 -18.08 5.65 -0.46
N GLU A 78 -19.20 4.91 -0.50
CA GLU A 78 -19.23 3.49 -0.08
C GLU A 78 -18.30 2.59 -0.90
N GLU A 79 -18.05 2.93 -2.16
CA GLU A 79 -17.10 2.21 -3.00
C GLU A 79 -15.66 2.35 -2.48
N ASP A 80 -15.28 3.55 -2.03
CA ASP A 80 -13.97 3.82 -1.44
C ASP A 80 -13.82 3.14 -0.07
N ILE A 81 -14.87 3.20 0.76
CA ILE A 81 -14.90 2.49 2.06
C ILE A 81 -14.76 0.98 1.83
N ARG A 82 -15.50 0.42 0.89
CA ARG A 82 -15.41 -0.99 0.54
C ARG A 82 -14.00 -1.36 0.06
N ALA A 83 -13.39 -0.52 -0.76
CA ALA A 83 -12.03 -0.75 -1.23
C ALA A 83 -11.02 -0.80 -0.07
N ILE A 84 -11.15 0.13 0.89
CA ILE A 84 -10.34 0.13 2.10
C ILE A 84 -10.56 -1.17 2.90
N LEU A 85 -11.80 -1.56 3.16
CA LEU A 85 -12.11 -2.77 3.92
C LEU A 85 -11.57 -4.04 3.25
N SER A 86 -11.55 -4.08 1.92
CA SER A 86 -11.17 -5.27 1.15
C SER A 86 -9.69 -5.67 1.32
N HIS A 87 -8.80 -4.74 1.76
CA HIS A 87 -7.40 -5.13 1.99
C HIS A 87 -7.24 -6.09 3.19
N GLY A 88 -8.22 -6.13 4.09
CA GLY A 88 -8.25 -7.09 5.21
C GLY A 88 -8.84 -8.47 4.87
N TYR A 89 -9.16 -8.74 3.61
CA TYR A 89 -9.78 -9.99 3.19
C TYR A 89 -9.00 -11.23 3.63
N GLY A 90 -9.73 -12.19 4.22
CA GLY A 90 -9.19 -13.46 4.68
C GLY A 90 -8.34 -13.38 5.97
N ILE A 91 -8.09 -12.18 6.50
CA ILE A 91 -7.35 -11.96 7.76
C ILE A 91 -8.22 -11.25 8.79
N ARG A 92 -8.92 -10.19 8.39
CA ARG A 92 -9.75 -9.34 9.26
C ARG A 92 -11.23 -9.44 8.95
N ASN A 93 -11.57 -9.68 7.70
CA ASN A 93 -12.96 -9.72 7.24
C ASN A 93 -13.12 -10.63 6.01
N ASP A 94 -14.35 -10.74 5.50
CA ASP A 94 -14.72 -11.52 4.32
C ASP A 94 -15.05 -10.62 3.10
N VAL A 95 -14.57 -9.37 3.07
CA VAL A 95 -14.76 -8.44 1.96
C VAL A 95 -13.78 -8.75 0.84
N GLU A 96 -14.15 -9.63 -0.07
CA GLU A 96 -13.30 -10.07 -1.17
C GLU A 96 -12.99 -8.92 -2.16
N PRO A 97 -11.72 -8.70 -2.55
CA PRO A 97 -11.34 -7.73 -3.57
C PRO A 97 -11.88 -8.13 -4.95
N VAL A 98 -12.67 -7.27 -5.59
CA VAL A 98 -13.29 -7.54 -6.92
C VAL A 98 -12.84 -6.58 -8.01
N THR A 99 -12.62 -5.31 -7.70
CA THR A 99 -12.14 -4.31 -8.66
C THR A 99 -10.62 -4.29 -8.75
N ASN A 100 -10.06 -3.69 -9.83
CA ASN A 100 -8.60 -3.52 -9.95
C ASN A 100 -8.03 -2.65 -8.83
N LEU A 101 -8.76 -1.63 -8.36
CA LEU A 101 -8.38 -0.82 -7.21
C LEU A 101 -8.24 -1.67 -5.95
N GLU A 102 -9.26 -2.45 -5.62
CA GLU A 102 -9.27 -3.31 -4.44
C GLU A 102 -8.17 -4.38 -4.47
N LYS A 103 -8.03 -5.07 -5.59
CA LYS A 103 -6.97 -6.08 -5.79
C LYS A 103 -5.58 -5.48 -5.72
N SER A 104 -5.40 -4.26 -6.25
CA SER A 104 -4.13 -3.53 -6.16
C SER A 104 -3.82 -3.19 -4.71
N LEU A 105 -4.76 -2.59 -3.97
CA LEU A 105 -4.56 -2.24 -2.57
C LEU A 105 -4.20 -3.46 -1.73
N TYR A 106 -4.96 -4.56 -1.87
CA TYR A 106 -4.71 -5.84 -1.20
C TYR A 106 -3.30 -6.38 -1.46
N THR A 107 -2.77 -6.17 -2.66
CA THR A 107 -1.45 -6.67 -3.07
C THR A 107 -0.32 -5.76 -2.60
N VAL A 108 -0.45 -4.43 -2.80
CA VAL A 108 0.66 -3.49 -2.63
C VAL A 108 0.91 -3.11 -1.17
N ASP A 109 -0.08 -3.21 -0.30
CA ASP A 109 0.06 -2.96 1.12
C ASP A 109 1.29 -3.70 1.69
N GLU A 110 1.27 -5.02 1.68
CA GLU A 110 2.38 -5.85 2.14
C GLU A 110 3.64 -5.77 1.24
N LEU A 111 3.46 -5.57 -0.07
CA LEU A 111 4.55 -5.49 -1.04
C LEU A 111 5.45 -4.28 -0.78
N THR A 112 4.87 -3.14 -0.43
CA THR A 112 5.62 -1.89 -0.18
C THR A 112 6.58 -2.01 1.00
N GLY A 113 6.24 -2.81 2.01
CA GLY A 113 7.11 -3.10 3.14
C GLY A 113 8.40 -3.82 2.73
N ILE A 114 8.31 -4.78 1.80
CA ILE A 114 9.51 -5.48 1.27
C ILE A 114 10.32 -4.54 0.37
N ILE A 115 9.67 -3.70 -0.45
CA ILE A 115 10.35 -2.71 -1.29
C ILE A 115 11.13 -1.72 -0.43
N GLN A 116 10.51 -1.17 0.61
CA GLN A 116 11.16 -0.27 1.57
C GLN A 116 12.37 -0.92 2.24
N ALA A 117 12.21 -2.15 2.73
CA ALA A 117 13.31 -2.89 3.35
C ALA A 117 14.49 -3.10 2.37
N CYS A 118 14.20 -3.36 1.09
CA CYS A 118 15.20 -3.46 0.04
C CYS A 118 15.90 -2.11 -0.23
N ALA A 119 15.14 -1.01 -0.28
CA ALA A 119 15.67 0.32 -0.51
C ALA A 119 16.67 0.72 0.58
N ARG A 120 16.32 0.53 1.84
CA ARG A 120 17.18 0.86 2.99
C ARG A 120 18.53 0.18 3.01
N MET A 121 18.68 -0.95 2.33
CA MET A 121 19.97 -1.68 2.24
C MET A 121 20.91 -1.15 1.15
N ARG A 122 20.53 -0.09 0.43
CA ARG A 122 21.28 0.43 -0.71
C ARG A 122 21.87 1.79 -0.42
N PRO A 123 23.04 2.12 -0.99
CA PRO A 123 23.67 3.44 -0.79
C PRO A 123 22.77 4.61 -1.18
N ASN A 124 22.09 4.52 -2.34
CA ASN A 124 21.18 5.56 -2.82
C ASN A 124 19.70 5.17 -2.66
N GLY A 125 19.39 4.35 -1.65
CA GLY A 125 18.02 3.95 -1.36
C GLY A 125 17.32 3.27 -2.53
N ILE A 126 16.07 3.65 -2.75
CA ILE A 126 15.22 3.05 -3.80
C ILE A 126 15.74 3.31 -5.22
N GLN A 127 16.52 4.37 -5.46
CA GLN A 127 17.08 4.66 -6.78
C GLN A 127 17.98 3.52 -7.28
N ASP A 128 18.68 2.83 -6.38
CA ASP A 128 19.53 1.68 -6.72
C ASP A 128 18.75 0.35 -6.76
N LEU A 129 17.44 0.36 -6.48
CA LEU A 129 16.67 -0.86 -6.43
C LEU A 129 16.24 -1.32 -7.81
N GLU A 130 16.78 -2.44 -8.27
CA GLU A 130 16.36 -3.14 -9.48
C GLU A 130 15.37 -4.27 -9.14
N THR A 131 14.36 -4.48 -9.98
CA THR A 131 13.36 -5.55 -9.85
C THR A 131 14.01 -6.93 -9.69
N LYS A 132 15.08 -7.22 -10.43
CA LYS A 132 15.83 -8.48 -10.29
C LYS A 132 16.37 -8.70 -8.88
N SER A 133 16.84 -7.64 -8.25
CA SER A 133 17.38 -7.68 -6.90
C SER A 133 16.27 -7.82 -5.85
N PHE A 134 15.14 -7.12 -6.06
CA PHE A 134 13.94 -7.31 -5.27
C PHE A 134 13.47 -8.78 -5.31
N MET A 135 13.36 -9.39 -6.49
CA MET A 135 12.92 -10.78 -6.64
C MET A 135 13.80 -11.79 -5.89
N LYS A 136 15.11 -11.53 -5.76
CA LYS A 136 16.00 -12.35 -4.93
C LYS A 136 15.66 -12.21 -3.44
N LYS A 137 15.42 -10.98 -2.97
CA LYS A 137 15.04 -10.69 -1.58
C LYS A 137 13.65 -11.21 -1.23
N PHE A 138 12.72 -11.16 -2.16
CA PHE A 138 11.38 -11.73 -1.97
C PHE A 138 11.41 -13.23 -1.65
N LYS A 139 12.34 -13.99 -2.24
CA LYS A 139 12.53 -15.43 -1.98
C LYS A 139 13.14 -15.72 -0.61
N ASP A 140 13.84 -14.77 -0.01
CA ASP A 140 14.43 -14.90 1.32
C ASP A 140 13.35 -14.64 2.40
N LYS A 141 12.78 -15.72 2.93
CA LYS A 141 11.70 -15.65 3.94
C LYS A 141 12.13 -14.99 5.27
N LYS A 142 13.44 -14.87 5.54
CA LYS A 142 13.96 -14.21 6.73
C LYS A 142 14.05 -12.70 6.55
N PHE A 143 14.19 -12.26 5.31
CA PHE A 143 14.23 -10.85 4.97
C PHE A 143 12.80 -10.27 5.00
N ALA A 144 12.59 -9.15 5.69
CA ALA A 144 11.28 -8.54 5.89
C ALA A 144 10.22 -9.58 6.29
N ALA A 145 10.54 -10.39 7.31
CA ALA A 145 9.78 -11.59 7.69
C ALA A 145 8.35 -11.30 8.18
N LYS A 146 8.06 -10.04 8.54
CA LYS A 146 6.72 -9.60 8.95
C LYS A 146 5.76 -9.44 7.76
N CYS A 147 6.27 -9.21 6.54
CA CYS A 147 5.44 -9.05 5.35
C CYS A 147 4.90 -10.41 4.87
N ASN A 148 3.60 -10.46 4.64
CA ASN A 148 2.88 -11.67 4.22
C ASN A 148 3.02 -11.92 2.71
N ARG A 149 3.99 -12.75 2.34
CA ARG A 149 4.27 -13.08 0.92
C ARG A 149 3.15 -13.88 0.25
N GLU A 150 2.44 -14.69 1.00
CA GLU A 150 1.33 -15.49 0.46
C GLU A 150 0.17 -14.58 0.04
N LEU A 151 -0.10 -13.54 0.83
CA LEU A 151 -1.07 -12.51 0.51
C LEU A 151 -0.68 -11.75 -0.76
N ILE A 152 0.60 -11.34 -0.88
CA ILE A 152 1.12 -10.67 -2.09
C ILE A 152 0.92 -11.55 -3.32
N LEU A 153 1.28 -12.83 -3.24
CA LEU A 153 1.14 -13.77 -4.37
C LEU A 153 -0.33 -14.01 -4.73
N SER A 154 -1.20 -14.16 -3.74
CA SER A 154 -2.65 -14.25 -3.94
C SER A 154 -3.21 -13.00 -4.63
N GLY A 155 -2.77 -11.82 -4.21
CA GLY A 155 -3.16 -10.56 -4.84
C GLY A 155 -2.70 -10.46 -6.31
N CYS A 156 -1.48 -10.89 -6.62
CA CYS A 156 -0.99 -10.96 -7.99
C CYS A 156 -1.85 -11.91 -8.84
N GLU A 157 -2.24 -13.07 -8.29
CA GLU A 157 -3.14 -14.01 -8.96
C GLU A 157 -4.52 -13.38 -9.24
N MET A 158 -5.10 -12.67 -8.26
CA MET A 158 -6.36 -11.93 -8.42
C MET A 158 -6.28 -10.87 -9.52
N LEU A 159 -5.13 -10.20 -9.65
CA LEU A 159 -4.85 -9.21 -10.70
C LEU A 159 -4.59 -9.84 -12.07
N GLY A 160 -4.29 -11.15 -12.12
CA GLY A 160 -3.83 -11.82 -13.33
C GLY A 160 -2.44 -11.34 -13.80
N MET A 161 -1.59 -10.90 -12.85
CA MET A 161 -0.28 -10.32 -13.11
C MET A 161 0.84 -11.13 -12.43
N GLU A 162 2.01 -11.17 -13.06
CA GLU A 162 3.19 -11.75 -12.43
C GLU A 162 3.72 -10.82 -11.32
N LEU A 163 4.20 -11.42 -10.22
CA LEU A 163 4.81 -10.66 -9.11
C LEU A 163 5.91 -9.69 -9.59
N LYS A 164 6.71 -10.13 -10.57
CA LYS A 164 7.79 -9.31 -11.14
C LYS A 164 7.25 -8.01 -11.72
N ASP A 165 6.14 -8.09 -12.46
CA ASP A 165 5.56 -6.94 -13.15
C ASP A 165 4.91 -5.97 -12.14
N VAL A 166 4.18 -6.50 -11.16
CA VAL A 166 3.61 -5.67 -10.07
C VAL A 166 4.73 -4.99 -9.28
N ALA A 167 5.79 -5.72 -8.92
CA ALA A 167 6.92 -5.15 -8.20
C ALA A 167 7.65 -4.07 -9.01
N GLU A 168 7.84 -4.26 -10.32
CA GLU A 168 8.45 -3.28 -11.20
C GLU A 168 7.64 -1.98 -11.25
N ILE A 169 6.32 -2.08 -11.43
CA ILE A 169 5.40 -0.94 -11.43
C ILE A 169 5.51 -0.17 -10.11
N CYS A 170 5.44 -0.87 -8.97
CA CYS A 170 5.50 -0.25 -7.65
C CYS A 170 6.87 0.38 -7.38
N ILE A 171 7.97 -0.30 -7.70
CA ILE A 171 9.33 0.21 -7.51
C ILE A 171 9.53 1.50 -8.33
N GLU A 172 9.17 1.50 -9.60
CA GLU A 172 9.32 2.69 -10.45
C GLU A 172 8.43 3.85 -9.96
N GLY A 173 7.19 3.58 -9.55
CA GLY A 173 6.33 4.61 -8.96
C GLY A 173 6.85 5.17 -7.64
N MET A 174 7.41 4.33 -6.78
CA MET A 174 8.02 4.79 -5.53
C MET A 174 9.34 5.54 -5.75
N LYS A 175 10.10 5.26 -6.82
CA LYS A 175 11.31 6.02 -7.20
C LYS A 175 11.04 7.49 -7.50
N GLU A 176 9.84 7.83 -7.95
CA GLU A 176 9.43 9.23 -8.16
C GLU A 176 9.45 10.05 -6.85
N HIS A 177 9.53 9.36 -5.69
CA HIS A 177 9.54 9.90 -4.33
C HIS A 177 10.78 9.47 -3.54
N ALA A 178 11.91 9.28 -4.20
CA ALA A 178 13.13 8.72 -3.60
C ALA A 178 13.75 9.59 -2.50
N GLU A 179 13.38 10.86 -2.43
CA GLU A 179 13.79 11.81 -1.39
C GLU A 179 13.09 11.56 -0.04
N GLU A 180 12.00 10.81 -0.03
CA GLU A 180 11.27 10.49 1.19
C GLU A 180 12.14 9.66 2.16
N PRO A 181 12.12 9.95 3.48
CA PRO A 181 13.03 9.34 4.47
C PRO A 181 13.03 7.82 4.47
N GLN A 182 11.86 7.20 4.25
CA GLN A 182 11.72 5.75 4.25
C GLN A 182 12.30 5.07 3.01
N LEU A 183 12.53 5.83 1.92
CA LEU A 183 13.03 5.33 0.64
C LEU A 183 14.50 5.66 0.41
N THR A 184 15.12 6.45 1.30
CA THR A 184 16.56 6.71 1.30
C THR A 184 17.35 5.50 1.82
N GLY A 185 18.60 5.39 1.41
CA GLY A 185 19.51 4.37 1.92
C GLY A 185 19.99 4.66 3.34
N THR A 186 20.42 3.62 4.04
CA THR A 186 21.19 3.79 5.27
C THR A 186 22.65 3.97 4.90
N SER A 187 23.16 5.19 5.13
CA SER A 187 24.60 5.48 5.05
C SER A 187 25.41 4.72 6.08
#